data_447e4945296a5d6942e50ad1182110d9
#
_entry.id   447e4945296a5d6942e50ad1182110d9
#
_cell.length_a   1.000
_cell.length_b   1.000
_cell.length_c   1.000
_cell.angle_alpha   90.00
_cell.angle_beta   90.00
_cell.angle_gamma   90.00
#
_symmetry.space_group_name_H-M   'P 1'
#
loop_
_entity.id
_entity.type
_entity.pdbx_description
1 polymer ?
#
loop_
_entity_poly.entity_id
_entity_poly.type
_entity_poly.pdbx_seq_one_letter_code
_entity_poly.pdbx_strand_id
1 'polypeptide(L)'
;MKLDLSSFKKAIATLEEAVNAYRNDQGNTFIRDACIQRFEYTYELAHKMMRRHLEITEPTATVVDDLSFTSLIRLAYERGLLQAELVEWKKFRHARNLTSHTYDEEKANDVYEHLPKFLAETKYLCNEIQKRQESEE
;
A
#
# COMPACT_ATOMS: atom_id res chain seq x y z
N MET A 1 -4.79 -4.59 -21.92
CA MET A 1 -5.79 -4.42 -20.84
C MET A 1 -5.27 -3.42 -19.80
N LYS A 2 -6.13 -2.53 -19.36
CA LYS A 2 -5.77 -1.54 -18.33
C LYS A 2 -6.51 -1.82 -17.04
N LEU A 3 -5.85 -1.57 -15.92
CA LEU A 3 -6.49 -1.63 -14.61
C LEU A 3 -7.22 -0.32 -14.34
N ASP A 4 -8.39 -0.43 -13.71
CA ASP A 4 -9.07 0.73 -13.16
C ASP A 4 -8.42 1.07 -11.82
N LEU A 5 -7.71 2.19 -11.78
CA LEU A 5 -7.00 2.66 -10.59
C LEU A 5 -7.83 3.63 -9.73
N SER A 6 -9.09 3.89 -10.09
CA SER A 6 -9.89 4.92 -9.41
C SER A 6 -10.09 4.66 -7.92
N SER A 7 -10.42 3.42 -7.53
CA SER A 7 -10.58 3.08 -6.12
C SER A 7 -9.27 3.20 -5.34
N PHE A 8 -8.17 2.78 -5.96
CA PHE A 8 -6.84 2.87 -5.36
C PHE A 8 -6.44 4.33 -5.13
N LYS A 9 -6.65 5.18 -6.14
CA LYS A 9 -6.38 6.62 -6.02
C LYS A 9 -7.20 7.28 -4.90
N LYS A 10 -8.48 6.93 -4.79
CA LYS A 10 -9.34 7.44 -3.72
C LYS A 10 -8.85 7.00 -2.34
N ALA A 11 -8.49 5.73 -2.21
CA ALA A 11 -7.97 5.20 -0.96
C ALA A 11 -6.70 5.96 -0.53
N ILE A 12 -5.76 6.16 -1.44
CA ILE A 12 -4.52 6.91 -1.19
C ILE A 12 -4.84 8.34 -0.74
N ALA A 13 -5.76 9.01 -1.43
CA ALA A 13 -6.14 10.38 -1.09
C ALA A 13 -6.75 10.48 0.31
N THR A 14 -7.61 9.54 0.70
CA THR A 14 -8.20 9.54 2.04
C THR A 14 -7.17 9.21 3.12
N LEU A 15 -6.21 8.34 2.84
CA LEU A 15 -5.12 8.06 3.77
C LEU A 15 -4.24 9.31 3.96
N GLU A 16 -3.89 9.97 2.89
CA GLU A 16 -3.09 11.21 2.95
C GLU A 16 -3.80 12.29 3.75
N GLU A 17 -5.10 12.47 3.54
CA GLU A 17 -5.92 13.41 4.30
C GLU A 17 -5.84 13.14 5.80
N ALA A 18 -5.99 11.88 6.20
CA ALA A 18 -5.95 11.50 7.60
C ALA A 18 -4.56 11.69 8.21
N VAL A 19 -3.50 11.31 7.49
CA VAL A 19 -2.12 11.49 7.94
C VAL A 19 -1.80 12.97 8.13
N ASN A 20 -2.22 13.83 7.20
CA ASN A 20 -2.03 15.27 7.32
C ASN A 20 -2.81 15.86 8.51
N ALA A 21 -4.03 15.39 8.73
CA ALA A 21 -4.84 15.81 9.88
C ALA A 21 -4.16 15.42 11.20
N TYR A 22 -3.58 14.23 11.28
CA TYR A 22 -2.88 13.80 12.49
C TYR A 22 -1.60 14.59 12.74
N ARG A 23 -0.88 14.98 11.69
CA ARG A 23 0.31 15.84 11.83
C ARG A 23 -0.03 17.18 12.44
N ASN A 24 -1.23 17.71 12.18
CA ASN A 24 -1.70 18.99 12.70
C ASN A 24 -2.37 18.88 14.06
N ASP A 25 -2.64 17.67 14.55
CA ASP A 25 -3.32 17.43 15.82
C ASP A 25 -2.81 16.11 16.43
N GLN A 26 -1.52 16.08 16.69
CA GLN A 26 -0.85 14.91 17.27
C GLN A 26 -1.41 14.64 18.67
N GLY A 27 -1.65 13.38 18.97
CA GLY A 27 -2.28 12.97 20.20
C GLY A 27 -3.79 12.79 20.09
N ASN A 28 -4.40 13.20 18.99
CA ASN A 28 -5.83 12.95 18.75
C ASN A 28 -6.01 11.50 18.29
N THR A 29 -6.43 10.65 19.23
CA THR A 29 -6.54 9.21 18.96
C THR A 29 -7.65 8.87 17.96
N PHE A 30 -8.67 9.71 17.82
CA PHE A 30 -9.71 9.50 16.81
C PHE A 30 -9.13 9.66 15.41
N ILE A 31 -8.29 10.67 15.20
CA ILE A 31 -7.65 10.88 13.90
C ILE A 31 -6.64 9.77 13.64
N ARG A 32 -5.86 9.39 14.66
CA ARG A 32 -4.92 8.26 14.53
C ARG A 32 -5.64 6.99 14.08
N ASP A 33 -6.77 6.68 14.70
CA ASP A 33 -7.54 5.49 14.36
C ASP A 33 -8.13 5.57 12.95
N ALA A 34 -8.50 6.78 12.50
CA ALA A 34 -8.89 6.98 11.10
C ALA A 34 -7.73 6.68 10.14
N CYS A 35 -6.50 7.13 10.47
CA CYS A 35 -5.31 6.80 9.69
C CYS A 35 -5.12 5.29 9.57
N ILE A 36 -5.28 4.57 10.69
CA ILE A 36 -5.08 3.12 10.73
C ILE A 36 -6.12 2.40 9.88
N GLN A 37 -7.38 2.78 9.97
CA GLN A 37 -8.45 2.19 9.15
C GLN A 37 -8.20 2.44 7.66
N ARG A 38 -7.81 3.66 7.30
CA ARG A 38 -7.54 4.03 5.91
C ARG A 38 -6.29 3.34 5.37
N PHE A 39 -5.31 3.11 6.22
CA PHE A 39 -4.15 2.28 5.89
C PHE A 39 -4.57 0.86 5.56
N GLU A 40 -5.44 0.27 6.37
CA GLU A 40 -5.88 -1.11 6.18
C GLU A 40 -6.43 -1.34 4.77
N TYR A 41 -7.40 -0.52 4.35
CA TYR A 41 -7.98 -0.73 3.01
C TYR A 41 -7.04 -0.30 1.88
N THR A 42 -6.17 0.70 2.12
CA THR A 42 -5.21 1.12 1.11
C THR A 42 -4.15 0.03 0.88
N TYR A 43 -3.71 -0.64 1.94
CA TYR A 43 -2.79 -1.77 1.84
C TYR A 43 -3.38 -2.90 1.00
N GLU A 44 -4.64 -3.26 1.25
CA GLU A 44 -5.33 -4.31 0.50
C GLU A 44 -5.40 -3.96 -0.99
N LEU A 45 -5.74 -2.71 -1.31
CA LEU A 45 -5.80 -2.24 -2.69
C LEU A 45 -4.41 -2.18 -3.34
N ALA A 46 -3.39 -1.74 -2.61
CA ALA A 46 -2.02 -1.71 -3.13
C ALA A 46 -1.57 -3.11 -3.54
N HIS A 47 -1.77 -4.09 -2.66
CA HIS A 47 -1.40 -5.48 -2.91
C HIS A 47 -2.16 -6.04 -4.13
N LYS A 48 -3.46 -5.79 -4.19
CA LYS A 48 -4.32 -6.25 -5.29
C LYS A 48 -3.89 -5.65 -6.63
N MET A 49 -3.65 -4.33 -6.67
CA MET A 49 -3.28 -3.66 -7.91
C MET A 49 -1.88 -4.07 -8.39
N MET A 50 -0.96 -4.25 -7.46
CA MET A 50 0.38 -4.76 -7.76
C MET A 50 0.30 -6.13 -8.43
N ARG A 51 -0.42 -7.07 -7.83
CA ARG A 51 -0.58 -8.42 -8.36
C ARG A 51 -1.26 -8.40 -9.73
N ARG A 52 -2.34 -7.66 -9.88
CA ARG A 52 -3.07 -7.58 -11.15
C ARG A 52 -2.23 -6.96 -12.27
N HIS A 53 -1.46 -5.92 -11.96
CA HIS A 53 -0.57 -5.32 -12.94
C HIS A 53 0.46 -6.34 -13.44
N LEU A 54 1.06 -7.08 -12.52
CA LEU A 54 2.05 -8.10 -12.89
C LEU A 54 1.42 -9.26 -13.68
N GLU A 55 0.19 -9.66 -13.34
CA GLU A 55 -0.54 -10.67 -14.12
C GLU A 55 -0.72 -10.23 -15.59
N ILE A 56 -0.94 -8.95 -15.82
CA ILE A 56 -1.11 -8.39 -17.17
C ILE A 56 0.23 -8.27 -17.90
N THR A 57 1.29 -7.87 -17.21
CA THR A 57 2.57 -7.50 -17.84
C THR A 57 3.60 -8.62 -17.88
N GLU A 58 3.50 -9.64 -17.02
CA GLU A 58 4.41 -10.77 -17.03
C GLU A 58 3.95 -11.81 -18.07
N PRO A 59 4.89 -12.64 -18.60
CA PRO A 59 4.55 -13.60 -19.66
C PRO A 59 3.50 -14.63 -19.25
N THR A 60 3.44 -15.01 -17.97
CA THR A 60 2.53 -16.05 -17.49
C THR A 60 1.78 -15.60 -16.24
N ALA A 61 0.50 -15.21 -16.44
CA ALA A 61 -0.36 -14.72 -15.36
C ALA A 61 -0.53 -15.75 -14.22
N THR A 62 -0.66 -17.03 -14.56
CA THR A 62 -0.84 -18.09 -13.56
C THR A 62 0.37 -18.23 -12.62
N VAL A 63 1.57 -17.96 -13.10
CA VAL A 63 2.78 -17.96 -12.26
C VAL A 63 2.69 -16.81 -11.24
N VAL A 64 2.25 -15.64 -11.67
CA VAL A 64 2.08 -14.48 -10.77
C VAL A 64 1.02 -14.77 -9.69
N ASP A 65 -0.09 -15.41 -10.07
CA ASP A 65 -1.16 -15.77 -9.16
C ASP A 65 -0.68 -16.65 -8.01
N ASP A 66 0.27 -17.53 -8.27
CA ASP A 66 0.78 -18.48 -7.30
C ASP A 66 1.93 -17.94 -6.45
N LEU A 67 2.40 -16.72 -6.70
CA LEU A 67 3.51 -16.15 -5.95
C LEU A 67 3.15 -15.88 -4.49
N SER A 68 4.06 -16.26 -3.60
CA SER A 68 3.98 -15.90 -2.19
C SER A 68 4.13 -14.37 -2.05
N PHE A 69 3.81 -13.84 -0.87
CA PHE A 69 4.04 -12.43 -0.57
C PHE A 69 5.48 -12.02 -0.87
N THR A 70 6.45 -12.77 -0.35
CA THR A 70 7.87 -12.47 -0.53
C THR A 70 8.25 -12.41 -2.01
N SER A 71 7.84 -13.42 -2.78
CA SER A 71 8.16 -13.50 -4.20
C SER A 71 7.47 -12.41 -5.00
N LEU A 72 6.23 -12.07 -4.65
CA LEU A 72 5.50 -11.00 -5.31
C LEU A 72 6.20 -9.65 -5.10
N ILE A 73 6.59 -9.33 -3.86
CA ILE A 73 7.26 -8.06 -3.55
C ILE A 73 8.61 -7.99 -4.27
N ARG A 74 9.37 -9.09 -4.29
CA ARG A 74 10.65 -9.12 -5.00
C ARG A 74 10.48 -8.88 -6.50
N LEU A 75 9.48 -9.51 -7.11
CA LEU A 75 9.20 -9.30 -8.53
C LEU A 75 8.80 -7.86 -8.81
N ALA A 76 7.90 -7.31 -8.00
CA ALA A 76 7.46 -5.93 -8.16
C ALA A 76 8.63 -4.94 -8.04
N TYR A 77 9.52 -5.18 -7.08
CA TYR A 77 10.72 -4.35 -6.90
C TYR A 77 11.64 -4.47 -8.12
N GLU A 78 11.90 -5.68 -8.60
CA GLU A 78 12.73 -5.93 -9.79
C GLU A 78 12.18 -5.22 -11.04
N ARG A 79 10.85 -5.12 -11.15
CA ARG A 79 10.19 -4.45 -12.27
C ARG A 79 10.09 -2.94 -12.10
N GLY A 80 10.63 -2.41 -11.00
CA GLY A 80 10.64 -0.96 -10.75
C GLY A 80 9.31 -0.39 -10.27
N LEU A 81 8.37 -1.23 -9.85
CA LEU A 81 7.08 -0.78 -9.32
C LEU A 81 7.17 -0.24 -7.89
N LEU A 82 8.21 -0.63 -7.17
CA LEU A 82 8.39 -0.28 -5.76
C LEU A 82 9.73 0.39 -5.55
N GLN A 83 9.79 1.36 -4.64
CA GLN A 83 11.03 1.95 -4.17
C GLN A 83 11.57 1.23 -2.94
N ALA A 84 10.67 0.70 -2.12
CA ALA A 84 11.03 0.02 -0.88
C ALA A 84 11.31 -1.46 -1.15
N GLU A 85 12.33 -1.96 -0.48
CA GLU A 85 12.71 -3.37 -0.57
C GLU A 85 11.81 -4.24 0.31
N LEU A 86 11.98 -5.56 0.19
CA LEU A 86 11.20 -6.55 0.93
C LEU A 86 11.17 -6.29 2.44
N VAL A 87 12.29 -5.85 3.03
CA VAL A 87 12.39 -5.61 4.47
C VAL A 87 11.35 -4.56 4.93
N GLU A 88 11.15 -3.51 4.13
CA GLU A 88 10.14 -2.50 4.43
C GLU A 88 8.71 -3.03 4.25
N TRP A 89 8.48 -3.79 3.19
CA TRP A 89 7.16 -4.38 2.94
C TRP A 89 6.77 -5.40 4.01
N LYS A 90 7.73 -6.10 4.60
CA LYS A 90 7.47 -6.97 5.76
C LYS A 90 6.99 -6.16 6.96
N LYS A 91 7.54 -4.96 7.16
CA LYS A 91 7.08 -4.04 8.21
C LYS A 91 5.65 -3.55 7.94
N PHE A 92 5.34 -3.21 6.68
CA PHE A 92 3.98 -2.82 6.30
C PHE A 92 3.00 -3.95 6.54
N ARG A 93 3.36 -5.18 6.18
CA ARG A 93 2.52 -6.36 6.42
C ARG A 93 2.32 -6.59 7.92
N HIS A 94 3.37 -6.46 8.70
CA HIS A 94 3.27 -6.58 10.17
C HIS A 94 2.29 -5.53 10.72
N ALA A 95 2.43 -4.27 10.29
CA ALA A 95 1.52 -3.20 10.69
C ALA A 95 0.07 -3.54 10.31
N ARG A 96 -0.14 -4.07 9.10
CA ARG A 96 -1.47 -4.49 8.66
C ARG A 96 -2.07 -5.57 9.58
N ASN A 97 -1.24 -6.50 10.05
CA ASN A 97 -1.69 -7.56 10.95
C ASN A 97 -2.08 -7.02 12.34
N LEU A 98 -1.59 -5.84 12.72
CA LEU A 98 -1.91 -5.22 14.01
C LEU A 98 -3.15 -4.32 13.96
N THR A 99 -3.73 -4.06 12.78
CA THR A 99 -4.83 -3.09 12.65
C THR A 99 -6.09 -3.46 13.42
N SER A 100 -6.28 -4.74 13.73
CA SER A 100 -7.42 -5.20 14.54
C SER A 100 -7.17 -5.08 16.07
N HIS A 101 -6.01 -4.61 16.47
CA HIS A 101 -5.61 -4.51 17.90
C HIS A 101 -5.42 -3.06 18.35
N THR A 102 -6.08 -2.11 17.71
CA THR A 102 -5.89 -0.68 17.99
C THR A 102 -6.50 -0.21 19.31
N TYR A 103 -7.26 -1.06 19.99
CA TYR A 103 -7.66 -0.82 21.37
C TYR A 103 -6.45 -0.79 22.32
N ASP A 104 -5.34 -1.41 21.92
CA ASP A 104 -4.06 -1.38 22.62
C ASP A 104 -3.27 -0.17 22.07
N GLU A 105 -3.01 0.80 22.96
CA GLU A 105 -2.39 2.08 22.60
C GLU A 105 -1.01 1.90 21.97
N GLU A 106 -0.21 0.98 22.53
CA GLU A 106 1.14 0.71 22.03
C GLU A 106 1.10 0.14 20.63
N LYS A 107 0.17 -0.79 20.36
CA LYS A 107 0.03 -1.38 19.02
C LYS A 107 -0.50 -0.37 18.01
N ALA A 108 -1.43 0.49 18.42
CA ALA A 108 -1.94 1.55 17.56
C ALA A 108 -0.84 2.52 17.13
N ASN A 109 0.01 2.92 18.07
CA ASN A 109 1.15 3.80 17.78
C ASN A 109 2.18 3.10 16.90
N ASP A 110 2.40 1.81 17.10
CA ASP A 110 3.30 0.99 16.30
C ASP A 110 2.84 0.95 14.83
N VAL A 111 1.54 0.75 14.61
CA VAL A 111 0.97 0.80 13.26
C VAL A 111 1.20 2.17 12.64
N TYR A 112 0.82 3.25 13.34
CA TYR A 112 0.92 4.60 12.78
C TYR A 112 2.35 4.96 12.36
N GLU A 113 3.35 4.49 13.09
CA GLU A 113 4.76 4.77 12.80
C GLU A 113 5.13 4.44 11.35
N HIS A 114 4.52 3.44 10.76
CA HIS A 114 4.83 3.00 9.39
C HIS A 114 4.01 3.69 8.31
N LEU A 115 2.98 4.45 8.68
CA LEU A 115 2.04 4.99 7.70
C LEU A 115 2.61 6.07 6.77
N PRO A 116 3.44 7.00 7.23
CA PRO A 116 4.02 7.99 6.32
C PRO A 116 4.88 7.36 5.22
N LYS A 117 5.69 6.36 5.58
CA LYS A 117 6.50 5.62 4.60
C LYS A 117 5.64 4.83 3.64
N PHE A 118 4.62 4.16 4.15
CA PHE A 118 3.69 3.40 3.31
C PHE A 118 2.96 4.33 2.34
N LEU A 119 2.53 5.50 2.81
CA LEU A 119 1.85 6.48 1.96
C LEU A 119 2.73 6.87 0.77
N ALA A 120 4.00 7.18 1.00
CA ALA A 120 4.94 7.52 -0.06
C ALA A 120 5.11 6.35 -1.05
N GLU A 121 5.25 5.14 -0.54
CA GLU A 121 5.45 3.95 -1.36
C GLU A 121 4.23 3.63 -2.21
N THR A 122 3.03 3.72 -1.63
CA THR A 122 1.80 3.41 -2.35
C THR A 122 1.48 4.46 -3.42
N LYS A 123 1.84 5.73 -3.17
CA LYS A 123 1.77 6.78 -4.20
C LYS A 123 2.68 6.46 -5.37
N TYR A 124 3.91 6.04 -5.08
CA TYR A 124 4.87 5.66 -6.12
C TYR A 124 4.33 4.50 -6.95
N LEU A 125 3.84 3.45 -6.29
CA LEU A 125 3.26 2.29 -6.97
C LEU A 125 2.12 2.69 -7.92
N CYS A 126 1.19 3.49 -7.42
CA CYS A 126 0.04 3.93 -8.23
C CYS A 126 0.50 4.73 -9.44
N ASN A 127 1.42 5.66 -9.25
CA ASN A 127 1.96 6.50 -10.33
C ASN A 127 2.71 5.67 -11.37
N GLU A 128 3.49 4.67 -10.93
CA GLU A 128 4.22 3.80 -11.86
C GLU A 128 3.28 2.96 -12.71
N ILE A 129 2.25 2.38 -12.11
CA ILE A 129 1.26 1.62 -12.87
C ILE A 129 0.57 2.53 -13.89
N GLN A 130 0.14 3.70 -13.47
CA GLN A 130 -0.54 4.65 -14.35
C GLN A 130 0.34 5.08 -15.53
N LYS A 131 1.59 5.45 -15.26
CA LYS A 131 2.55 5.86 -16.30
C LYS A 131 2.73 4.75 -17.35
N ARG A 132 2.89 3.52 -16.88
CA ARG A 132 3.11 2.37 -17.78
C ARG A 132 1.89 2.07 -18.62
N GLN A 133 0.69 2.20 -18.05
CA GLN A 133 -0.55 2.03 -18.82
C GLN A 133 -0.74 3.10 -19.87
N GLU A 134 -0.39 4.35 -19.56
CA GLU A 134 -0.47 5.46 -20.51
C GLU A 134 0.53 5.34 -21.66
N SER A 135 1.73 4.85 -21.37
CA SER A 135 2.79 4.72 -22.38
C SER A 135 2.49 3.63 -23.42
N GLU A 136 1.55 2.73 -23.13
CA GLU A 136 1.14 1.68 -24.08
C GLU A 136 0.09 2.17 -25.08
N GLU A 137 -0.41 3.38 -24.88
CA GLU A 137 -1.34 4.01 -25.84
C GLU A 137 -0.56 4.63 -27.01
#